data_cc6c4d3039bae471124a8ca373fe3f4e
#
_entry.id   cc6c4d3039bae471124a8ca373fe3f4e
#
_cell.length_a   1.000
_cell.length_b   1.000
_cell.length_c   1.000
_cell.angle_alpha   90.00
_cell.angle_beta   90.00
_cell.angle_gamma   90.00
#
_symmetry.space_group_name_H-M   'P 1'
#
loop_
_entity.id
_entity.type
_entity.pdbx_description
1 polymer ?
#
loop_
_entity_poly.entity_id
_entity_poly.type
_entity_poly.pdbx_seq_one_letter_code
_entity_poly.pdbx_strand_id
1 'polypeptide(L)'
;MKTILLVDDELENLRSLGEILNRFGYKVIAKPDGQSAISVVRNGTKIDLVITDYRMPGMDGLEFLTSLKQVAAAVPVIMLTAYGAVETYLKSLSLGVFEYVNKPVKAKELGRIVKAALDGSEHGQGSSGDAASPDMHKSKLA
;
A
#
# COMPACT_ATOMS: atom_id res chain seq x y z
N MET A 1 -1.72 18.18 4.86
CA MET A 1 -1.69 17.31 3.68
C MET A 1 -1.05 15.98 4.02
N LYS A 2 -1.72 14.91 3.72
CA LYS A 2 -1.19 13.58 4.00
C LYS A 2 -0.12 13.20 2.99
N THR A 3 0.88 12.46 3.44
CA THR A 3 2.00 12.04 2.61
C THR A 3 1.96 10.55 2.36
N ILE A 4 2.03 10.17 1.10
CA ILE A 4 2.00 8.78 0.67
C ILE A 4 3.36 8.39 0.10
N LEU A 5 3.91 7.30 0.60
CA LEU A 5 5.13 6.72 0.05
C LEU A 5 4.72 5.67 -0.97
N LEU A 6 5.08 5.88 -2.22
CA LEU A 6 4.69 5.02 -3.33
C LEU A 6 5.91 4.26 -3.81
N VAL A 7 5.84 2.94 -3.82
CA VAL A 7 7.00 2.09 -4.13
C VAL A 7 6.65 1.15 -5.28
N ASP A 8 7.37 1.29 -6.38
CA ASP A 8 7.13 0.45 -7.57
C ASP A 8 8.38 0.58 -8.43
N ASP A 9 8.85 -0.53 -8.99
CA ASP A 9 10.06 -0.49 -9.79
C ASP A 9 9.82 -0.02 -11.24
N GLU A 10 8.58 0.16 -11.64
CA GLU A 10 8.26 0.67 -12.96
C GLU A 10 8.01 2.16 -12.90
N LEU A 11 8.85 2.92 -13.60
CA LEU A 11 8.75 4.37 -13.57
C LEU A 11 7.41 4.89 -14.06
N GLU A 12 6.84 4.22 -15.05
CA GLU A 12 5.54 4.64 -15.58
C GLU A 12 4.45 4.50 -14.54
N ASN A 13 4.50 3.43 -13.76
CA ASN A 13 3.53 3.24 -12.68
C ASN A 13 3.70 4.30 -11.61
N LEU A 14 4.95 4.60 -11.25
CA LEU A 14 5.19 5.65 -10.27
C LEU A 14 4.63 6.98 -10.74
N ARG A 15 4.85 7.30 -12.03
CA ARG A 15 4.36 8.56 -12.56
C ARG A 15 2.84 8.60 -12.61
N SER A 16 2.23 7.56 -13.16
CA SER A 16 0.78 7.53 -13.31
C SER A 16 0.05 7.56 -11.98
N LEU A 17 0.47 6.70 -11.07
CA LEU A 17 -0.18 6.64 -9.77
C LEU A 17 0.10 7.90 -8.96
N GLY A 18 1.32 8.42 -9.07
CA GLY A 18 1.67 9.65 -8.39
C GLY A 18 0.81 10.81 -8.82
N GLU A 19 0.53 10.92 -10.13
CA GLU A 19 -0.32 11.98 -10.64
C GLU A 19 -1.74 11.84 -10.12
N ILE A 20 -2.26 10.62 -10.10
CA ILE A 20 -3.60 10.39 -9.58
C ILE A 20 -3.69 10.80 -8.12
N LEU A 21 -2.73 10.39 -7.34
CA LEU A 21 -2.73 10.69 -5.90
C LEU A 21 -2.55 12.17 -5.64
N ASN A 22 -1.70 12.84 -6.43
CA ASN A 22 -1.55 14.28 -6.31
C ASN A 22 -2.85 15.01 -6.62
N ARG A 23 -3.60 14.52 -7.61
CA ARG A 23 -4.88 15.14 -7.94
C ARG A 23 -5.90 14.99 -6.82
N PHE A 24 -5.77 13.93 -6.03
CA PHE A 24 -6.63 13.77 -4.87
C PHE A 24 -6.17 14.59 -3.68
N GLY A 25 -5.07 15.33 -3.82
CA GLY A 25 -4.63 16.25 -2.77
C GLY A 25 -3.57 15.67 -1.83
N TYR A 26 -2.94 14.58 -2.21
CA TYR A 26 -1.90 13.99 -1.37
C TYR A 26 -0.52 14.38 -1.85
N LYS A 27 0.42 14.44 -0.91
CA LYS A 27 1.82 14.57 -1.24
C LYS A 27 2.37 13.16 -1.49
N VAL A 28 3.14 12.99 -2.57
CA VAL A 28 3.65 11.68 -2.94
C VAL A 28 5.17 11.69 -2.94
N ILE A 29 5.74 10.70 -2.26
CA ILE A 29 7.18 10.42 -2.34
C ILE A 29 7.29 9.09 -3.06
N ALA A 30 7.91 9.08 -4.24
CA ALA A 30 7.99 7.91 -5.08
C ALA A 30 9.38 7.31 -5.01
N LYS A 31 9.47 6.00 -4.77
CA LYS A 31 10.75 5.30 -4.71
C LYS A 31 10.66 4.03 -5.56
N PRO A 32 11.76 3.66 -6.23
CA PRO A 32 11.72 2.54 -7.16
C PRO A 32 11.94 1.19 -6.50
N ASP A 33 12.30 1.14 -5.23
CA ASP A 33 12.56 -0.14 -4.58
C ASP A 33 12.35 -0.02 -3.08
N GLY A 34 12.35 -1.17 -2.42
CA GLY A 34 12.07 -1.23 -0.99
C GLY A 34 13.14 -0.60 -0.14
N GLN A 35 14.40 -0.76 -0.53
CA GLN A 35 15.48 -0.23 0.28
C GLN A 35 15.47 1.29 0.32
N SER A 36 15.29 1.94 -0.84
CA SER A 36 15.23 3.39 -0.85
C SER A 36 13.99 3.88 -0.11
N ALA A 37 12.89 3.13 -0.16
CA ALA A 37 11.69 3.49 0.57
C ALA A 37 11.91 3.39 2.08
N ILE A 38 12.57 2.34 2.54
CA ILE A 38 12.88 2.19 3.96
C ILE A 38 13.78 3.34 4.43
N SER A 39 14.72 3.77 3.59
CA SER A 39 15.59 4.89 3.94
C SER A 39 14.81 6.16 4.19
N VAL A 40 13.76 6.41 3.41
CA VAL A 40 12.92 7.58 3.63
C VAL A 40 12.29 7.54 5.02
N VAL A 41 11.79 6.38 5.41
CA VAL A 41 11.15 6.22 6.71
C VAL A 41 12.17 6.36 7.83
N ARG A 42 13.34 5.73 7.66
CA ARG A 42 14.39 5.79 8.69
C ARG A 42 14.95 7.17 8.88
N ASN A 43 14.92 7.99 7.84
CA ASN A 43 15.41 9.36 7.94
C ASN A 43 14.44 10.27 8.67
N GLY A 44 13.33 9.73 9.15
CA GLY A 44 12.39 10.51 9.95
C GLY A 44 11.34 11.25 9.16
N THR A 45 11.25 11.00 7.86
CA THR A 45 10.19 11.60 7.05
C THR A 45 8.85 11.03 7.51
N LYS A 46 7.89 11.91 7.78
CA LYS A 46 6.58 11.45 8.21
C LYS A 46 5.82 10.90 7.02
N ILE A 47 5.40 9.66 7.13
CA ILE A 47 4.63 8.97 6.10
C ILE A 47 3.29 8.57 6.71
N ASP A 48 2.21 8.87 6.01
CA ASP A 48 0.87 8.55 6.49
C ASP A 48 0.32 7.27 5.90
N LEU A 49 0.83 6.87 4.73
CA LEU A 49 0.36 5.67 4.05
C LEU A 49 1.45 5.20 3.10
N VAL A 50 1.60 3.88 2.97
CA VAL A 50 2.52 3.30 1.99
C VAL A 50 1.70 2.51 0.98
N ILE A 51 1.99 2.70 -0.31
CA ILE A 51 1.44 1.88 -1.39
C ILE A 51 2.64 1.22 -2.07
N THR A 52 2.66 -0.09 -2.11
CA THR A 52 3.80 -0.81 -2.67
C THR A 52 3.36 -1.93 -3.60
N ASP A 53 4.19 -2.21 -4.60
CA ASP A 53 4.03 -3.40 -5.42
C ASP A 53 4.63 -4.59 -4.69
N TYR A 54 4.30 -5.79 -5.14
CA TYR A 54 4.90 -7.01 -4.62
C TYR A 54 6.22 -7.31 -5.31
N ARG A 55 6.23 -7.29 -6.65
CA ARG A 55 7.43 -7.65 -7.40
C ARG A 55 8.33 -6.46 -7.60
N MET A 56 9.49 -6.52 -6.95
CA MET A 56 10.50 -5.48 -7.05
C MET A 56 11.87 -6.14 -6.96
N PRO A 57 12.88 -5.59 -7.64
CA PRO A 57 14.21 -6.18 -7.56
C PRO A 57 14.78 -6.02 -6.16
N GLY A 58 15.54 -7.00 -5.73
CA GLY A 58 16.19 -7.00 -4.43
C GLY A 58 15.23 -7.43 -3.35
N MET A 59 14.45 -6.51 -2.86
CA MET A 59 13.51 -6.75 -1.76
C MET A 59 12.10 -6.77 -2.35
N ASP A 60 11.38 -7.87 -2.21
CA ASP A 60 10.01 -7.91 -2.71
C ASP A 60 9.06 -7.23 -1.72
N GLY A 61 7.78 -7.14 -2.11
CA GLY A 61 6.82 -6.41 -1.30
C GLY A 61 6.58 -6.98 0.08
N LEU A 62 6.67 -8.30 0.23
CA LEU A 62 6.50 -8.91 1.55
C LEU A 62 7.70 -8.65 2.45
N GLU A 63 8.90 -8.71 1.87
CA GLU A 63 10.10 -8.38 2.62
C GLU A 63 10.10 -6.92 3.02
N PHE A 64 9.67 -6.07 2.10
CA PHE A 64 9.55 -4.65 2.38
C PHE A 64 8.54 -4.41 3.51
N LEU A 65 7.39 -5.07 3.44
CA LEU A 65 6.35 -4.92 4.45
C LEU A 65 6.87 -5.34 5.82
N THR A 66 7.61 -6.46 5.88
CA THR A 66 8.19 -6.93 7.12
C THR A 66 9.16 -5.91 7.70
N SER A 67 10.04 -5.37 6.85
CA SER A 67 11.02 -4.37 7.30
C SER A 67 10.33 -3.09 7.74
N LEU A 68 9.32 -2.68 7.00
CA LEU A 68 8.59 -1.46 7.31
C LEU A 68 7.91 -1.56 8.67
N LYS A 69 7.33 -2.72 8.98
CA LYS A 69 6.66 -2.90 10.26
C LYS A 69 7.60 -2.80 11.43
N GLN A 70 8.89 -3.06 11.22
CA GLN A 70 9.88 -2.94 12.28
C GLN A 70 10.22 -1.48 12.57
N VAL A 71 10.06 -0.58 11.61
CA VAL A 71 10.44 0.81 11.80
C VAL A 71 9.25 1.76 11.83
N ALA A 72 8.10 1.32 11.36
CA ALA A 72 6.90 2.16 11.31
C ALA A 72 5.66 1.28 11.37
N ALA A 73 5.48 0.61 12.50
CA ALA A 73 4.43 -0.42 12.63
C ALA A 73 3.02 0.12 12.44
N ALA A 74 2.80 1.40 12.75
CA ALA A 74 1.46 1.96 12.72
C ALA A 74 1.03 2.47 11.35
N VAL A 75 1.96 2.57 10.39
CA VAL A 75 1.63 3.12 9.07
C VAL A 75 0.87 2.08 8.26
N PRO A 76 -0.31 2.42 7.74
CA PRO A 76 -1.04 1.46 6.92
C PRO A 76 -0.36 1.23 5.58
N VAL A 77 -0.49 0.02 5.06
CA VAL A 77 0.14 -0.38 3.80
C VAL A 77 -0.91 -0.96 2.87
N ILE A 78 -0.93 -0.47 1.64
CA ILE A 78 -1.72 -1.05 0.57
C ILE A 78 -0.76 -1.75 -0.39
N MET A 79 -0.99 -3.04 -0.62
CA MET A 79 -0.22 -3.80 -1.60
C MET A 79 -0.99 -3.76 -2.91
N LEU A 80 -0.40 -3.15 -3.94
CA LEU A 80 -1.06 -2.96 -5.22
C LEU A 80 -0.21 -3.62 -6.29
N THR A 81 -0.63 -4.78 -6.76
CA THR A 81 0.23 -5.60 -7.59
C THR A 81 -0.51 -6.29 -8.72
N ALA A 82 0.20 -6.52 -9.83
CA ALA A 82 -0.29 -7.35 -10.92
C ALA A 82 -0.07 -8.83 -10.63
N TYR A 83 0.70 -9.14 -9.60
CA TYR A 83 1.00 -10.52 -9.24
C TYR A 83 0.08 -10.95 -8.11
N GLY A 84 -1.05 -11.54 -8.46
CA GLY A 84 -2.03 -11.91 -7.47
C GLY A 84 -2.08 -13.41 -7.25
N ALA A 85 -1.34 -13.91 -6.27
CA ALA A 85 -1.39 -15.30 -5.89
C ALA A 85 -2.02 -15.40 -4.52
N VAL A 86 -2.74 -16.49 -4.28
CA VAL A 86 -3.39 -16.69 -2.98
C VAL A 86 -2.38 -16.67 -1.85
N GLU A 87 -1.23 -17.30 -2.07
CA GLU A 87 -0.20 -17.36 -1.04
C GLU A 87 0.30 -15.96 -0.66
N THR A 88 0.53 -15.12 -1.67
CA THR A 88 1.00 -13.76 -1.43
C THR A 88 -0.06 -12.95 -0.69
N TYR A 89 -1.30 -13.12 -1.10
CA TYR A 89 -2.41 -12.45 -0.45
C TYR A 89 -2.50 -12.82 1.03
N LEU A 90 -2.46 -14.12 1.31
CA LEU A 90 -2.58 -14.58 2.69
C LEU A 90 -1.41 -14.12 3.55
N LYS A 91 -0.19 -14.16 2.99
CA LYS A 91 0.98 -13.70 3.73
C LYS A 91 0.91 -12.21 4.01
N SER A 92 0.45 -11.42 3.04
CA SER A 92 0.35 -9.98 3.25
C SER A 92 -0.66 -9.66 4.35
N LEU A 93 -1.75 -10.41 4.41
CA LEU A 93 -2.73 -10.22 5.47
C LEU A 93 -2.12 -10.54 6.83
N SER A 94 -1.36 -11.63 6.91
CA SER A 94 -0.75 -12.01 8.18
C SER A 94 0.30 -11.02 8.63
N LEU A 95 0.90 -10.28 7.70
CA LEU A 95 1.88 -9.25 8.01
C LEU A 95 1.24 -7.89 8.26
N GLY A 96 -0.08 -7.81 8.21
CA GLY A 96 -0.78 -6.61 8.61
C GLY A 96 -1.01 -5.60 7.50
N VAL A 97 -1.09 -6.04 6.25
CA VAL A 97 -1.42 -5.12 5.17
C VAL A 97 -2.86 -4.63 5.37
N PHE A 98 -3.09 -3.35 5.05
CA PHE A 98 -4.43 -2.80 5.17
C PHE A 98 -5.34 -3.34 4.06
N GLU A 99 -4.81 -3.36 2.84
CA GLU A 99 -5.58 -3.81 1.69
C GLU A 99 -4.62 -4.40 0.66
N TYR A 100 -5.05 -5.47 -0.01
CA TYR A 100 -4.30 -6.10 -1.08
C TYR A 100 -5.13 -5.97 -2.34
N VAL A 101 -4.61 -5.26 -3.34
CA VAL A 101 -5.38 -4.90 -4.53
C VAL A 101 -4.67 -5.37 -5.78
N ASN A 102 -5.41 -6.01 -6.69
CA ASN A 102 -4.86 -6.44 -7.96
C ASN A 102 -4.92 -5.32 -8.99
N LYS A 103 -3.82 -5.11 -9.72
CA LYS A 103 -3.80 -4.17 -10.84
C LYS A 103 -4.53 -4.81 -12.02
N PRO A 104 -5.13 -3.99 -12.87
CA PRO A 104 -5.21 -2.54 -12.83
C PRO A 104 -6.31 -2.07 -11.88
N VAL A 105 -6.11 -0.92 -11.26
CA VAL A 105 -7.11 -0.33 -10.37
C VAL A 105 -7.52 1.00 -10.96
N LYS A 106 -8.82 1.28 -10.95
CA LYS A 106 -9.31 2.55 -11.47
C LYS A 106 -9.04 3.67 -10.47
N ALA A 107 -8.83 4.88 -10.99
CA ALA A 107 -8.49 6.02 -10.14
C ALA A 107 -9.52 6.22 -9.03
N LYS A 108 -10.80 6.10 -9.36
CA LYS A 108 -11.85 6.29 -8.37
C LYS A 108 -11.77 5.23 -7.27
N GLU A 109 -11.51 4.01 -7.64
CA GLU A 109 -11.38 2.93 -6.68
C GLU A 109 -10.15 3.13 -5.80
N LEU A 110 -9.03 3.52 -6.41
CA LEU A 110 -7.82 3.78 -5.66
C LEU A 110 -8.07 4.90 -4.64
N GLY A 111 -8.73 5.97 -5.07
CA GLY A 111 -9.03 7.07 -4.17
C GLY A 111 -9.85 6.63 -2.98
N ARG A 112 -10.81 5.74 -3.20
CA ARG A 112 -11.65 5.24 -2.13
C ARG A 112 -10.85 4.40 -1.14
N ILE A 113 -9.98 3.53 -1.65
CA ILE A 113 -9.18 2.67 -0.80
C ILE A 113 -8.18 3.50 0.02
N VAL A 114 -7.55 4.48 -0.63
CA VAL A 114 -6.60 5.35 0.05
C VAL A 114 -7.27 6.14 1.16
N LYS A 115 -8.45 6.69 0.87
CA LYS A 115 -9.18 7.44 1.88
C LYS A 115 -9.53 6.55 3.07
N ALA A 116 -9.97 5.33 2.81
CA ALA A 116 -10.29 4.40 3.87
C ALA A 116 -9.07 4.09 4.73
N ALA A 117 -7.91 3.91 4.09
CA ALA A 117 -6.68 3.62 4.83
C ALA A 117 -6.26 4.79 5.70
N LEU A 118 -6.38 6.00 5.18
CA LEU A 118 -5.96 7.20 5.92
C LEU A 118 -6.92 7.54 7.05
N ASP A 119 -8.21 7.30 6.84
CA ASP A 119 -9.20 7.57 7.88
C ASP A 119 -9.26 6.46 8.90
N GLY A 120 -8.80 5.34 8.52
CA GLY A 120 -9.20 4.16 9.16
C GLY A 120 -8.23 3.55 10.05
N SER A 121 -7.26 4.26 10.49
CA SER A 121 -6.51 3.59 11.48
C SER A 121 -7.45 3.22 12.58
N GLU A 122 -8.50 3.94 12.79
CA GLU A 122 -9.43 3.48 13.72
C GLU A 122 -10.32 2.46 13.12
N HIS A 123 -10.59 2.51 11.86
CA HIS A 123 -11.46 1.53 11.34
C HIS A 123 -10.73 0.24 11.07
N GLY A 124 -9.44 0.32 10.85
CA GLY A 124 -8.64 -0.84 10.64
C GLY A 124 -8.75 -1.85 11.73
N GLN A 125 -9.20 -1.49 12.87
CA GLN A 125 -9.41 -2.50 13.81
C GLN A 125 -10.80 -2.90 13.78
N GLY A 126 -11.54 -2.19 13.30
CA GLY A 126 -12.79 -2.69 13.14
C GLY A 126 -12.82 -3.69 12.11
N SER A 127 -12.58 -3.68 11.91
CA SER A 127 -12.92 -4.45 11.17
C SER A 127 -12.67 -5.51 10.75
N SER A 128 -12.51 -5.32 11.30
CA SER A 128 -12.53 -6.15 10.93
C SER A 128 -13.07 -6.90 10.61
N GLY A 129 -13.27 -6.73 10.79
CA GLY A 129 -13.71 -7.28 10.29
C GLY A 129 -14.28 -7.66 9.60
N ASP A 130 -14.49 -7.39 9.49
CA ASP A 130 -15.07 -7.70 8.70
C ASP A 130 -14.93 -8.09 7.88
N ALA A 131 -14.57 -7.96 8.00
CA ALA A 131 -14.34 -8.24 7.24
C ALA A 131 -14.29 -8.59 6.55
N ALA A 132 -14.16 -8.69 6.57
CA ALA A 132 -14.04 -9.01 5.86
C ALA A 132 -14.22 -9.17 5.13
N SER A 133 -14.12 -9.03 4.91
CA SER A 133 -14.22 -9.16 4.14
C SER A 133 -14.41 -9.31 3.41
N PRO A 134 -14.54 -9.50 3.37
CA PRO A 134 -14.63 -9.63 2.46
C PRO A 134 -15.01 -9.66 1.74
N ASP A 135 -14.82 -9.33 1.64
CA ASP A 135 -15.02 -9.28 0.99
C ASP A 135 -14.95 -9.02 0.43
N MET A 136 -14.66 -8.82 0.50
CA MET A 136 -14.35 -8.58 0.05
C MET A 136 -14.36 -8.49 -0.59
N HIS A 137 -14.23 -8.53 -0.67
CA HIS A 137 -14.08 -8.59 -1.30
C HIS A 137 -14.18 -8.46 -1.96
N LYS A 138 -14.25 -8.43 -1.96
CA LYS A 138 -14.20 -8.37 -2.57
C LYS A 138 -14.11 -8.34 -3.28
N SER A 139 -13.91 -8.19 -3.27
CA SER A 139 -13.63 -8.19 -3.90
C SER A 139 -13.53 -8.25 -4.41
N LYS A 140 -13.39 -8.27 -4.47
CA LYS A 140 -13.08 -8.47 -4.94
C LYS A 140 -12.70 -8.80 -5.37
N LEU A 141 -12.59 -8.76 -5.26
CA LEU A 141 -12.18 -9.08 -5.75
C LEU A 141 -12.08 -9.07 -6.48
N ALA A 142 -12.10 -8.70 -6.77
CA ALA A 142 -12.23 -8.58 -7.33
C ALA A 142 -12.32 -8.58 -7.64
#